data_3afa5a7ed85f773324ee74fdbe888594
#
_entry.id   3afa5a7ed85f773324ee74fdbe888594
#
_cell.length_a   1.000
_cell.length_b   1.000
_cell.length_c   1.000
_cell.angle_alpha   90.00
_cell.angle_beta   90.00
_cell.angle_gamma   90.00
#
_symmetry.space_group_name_H-M   'P 1'
#
loop_
_entity.id
_entity.type
_entity.pdbx_description
1 polymer ?
#
loop_
_entity_poly.entity_id
_entity_poly.type
_entity_poly.pdbx_seq_one_letter_code
_entity_poly.pdbx_strand_id
1 'polypeptide(L)'
;MAARDAGPASGPARRPNRRPSRQPTRRKRRAPDPIKAWVKRLDRTRPDLVRDVLDALASIHGRPTWERRLDPTSELILTILTQNSADINAEKAFEALRAAYPSGLPAERHNPGRGWGGAGLPDGAPPDWDAVERAPLEELVEVIRPGGLPNQKAKGILATLRAIRERRGDHSLEFLADLPALEARDWLTSISGIGKKTASVLLMFSFGMPLMAVDRHVDRVAHRVGLLPKKASADDAHDYFLAMLQPEEVYEAHVNLIRHGRLICQARSPRHELCPLRARCRFVDPAAP
;
A
#
# COMPACT_ATOMS: atom_id res chain seq x y z
N MET A 1 -96.63 42.56 -14.98
CA MET A 1 -95.89 43.80 -15.14
C MET A 1 -94.39 43.48 -15.10
N ALA A 2 -93.76 43.84 -16.14
CA ALA A 2 -92.41 43.70 -16.68
C ALA A 2 -91.23 43.40 -15.71
N ALA A 3 -90.58 42.30 -15.98
CA ALA A 3 -89.20 41.98 -15.58
C ALA A 3 -88.26 42.50 -16.68
N ARG A 4 -87.17 43.15 -16.30
CA ARG A 4 -86.05 43.49 -17.23
C ARG A 4 -84.86 42.59 -17.03
N ASP A 5 -84.49 42.02 -18.13
CA ASP A 5 -83.21 41.27 -18.31
C ASP A 5 -81.97 42.11 -18.06
N ALA A 6 -81.02 41.60 -17.39
CA ALA A 6 -79.64 42.10 -17.37
C ALA A 6 -78.68 40.93 -17.79
N GLY A 7 -78.10 41.03 -18.98
CA GLY A 7 -77.16 40.07 -19.52
C GLY A 7 -75.80 40.06 -18.78
N PRO A 8 -75.01 39.00 -18.99
CA PRO A 8 -73.77 38.74 -18.24
C PRO A 8 -72.58 39.56 -18.74
N ALA A 9 -71.80 40.12 -17.85
CA ALA A 9 -70.57 40.86 -18.07
C ALA A 9 -69.44 39.86 -18.47
N SER A 10 -68.77 40.11 -19.61
CA SER A 10 -67.63 39.46 -20.12
C SER A 10 -66.37 39.75 -19.24
N GLY A 11 -65.84 38.70 -18.58
CA GLY A 11 -64.62 38.81 -17.80
C GLY A 11 -63.36 38.75 -18.75
N PRO A 12 -62.22 39.31 -18.34
CA PRO A 12 -61.07 39.48 -19.16
C PRO A 12 -60.32 38.09 -19.41
N ALA A 13 -59.88 37.89 -20.64
CA ALA A 13 -59.15 36.73 -21.09
C ALA A 13 -57.85 36.49 -20.31
N ARG A 14 -57.70 35.29 -19.72
CA ARG A 14 -56.45 34.82 -19.06
C ARG A 14 -55.34 34.65 -20.09
N ARG A 15 -54.25 35.38 -19.96
CA ARG A 15 -53.02 35.21 -20.72
C ARG A 15 -52.41 33.83 -20.44
N PRO A 16 -51.86 33.08 -21.44
CA PRO A 16 -51.22 31.81 -21.21
C PRO A 16 -49.91 31.98 -20.45
N ASN A 17 -49.79 31.21 -19.39
CA ASN A 17 -48.65 31.19 -18.49
C ASN A 17 -47.41 30.61 -19.25
N ARG A 18 -46.48 31.49 -19.66
CA ARG A 18 -45.21 31.07 -20.28
C ARG A 18 -44.40 30.33 -19.21
N ARG A 19 -44.26 29.02 -19.37
CA ARG A 19 -43.28 28.20 -18.60
C ARG A 19 -41.89 28.78 -18.81
N PRO A 20 -41.10 29.02 -17.73
CA PRO A 20 -39.73 29.45 -17.87
C PRO A 20 -38.93 28.36 -18.57
N SER A 21 -38.25 28.70 -19.65
CA SER A 21 -37.32 27.81 -20.37
C SER A 21 -36.22 27.38 -19.40
N ARG A 22 -36.16 26.06 -19.09
CA ARG A 22 -35.07 25.48 -18.34
C ARG A 22 -33.78 25.68 -19.16
N GLN A 23 -32.93 26.58 -18.72
CA GLN A 23 -31.57 26.68 -19.21
C GLN A 23 -30.87 25.34 -18.98
N PRO A 24 -30.13 24.77 -19.95
CA PRO A 24 -29.37 23.54 -19.75
C PRO A 24 -28.33 23.81 -18.68
N THR A 25 -28.42 23.10 -17.57
CA THR A 25 -27.43 23.14 -16.50
C THR A 25 -26.09 22.72 -17.09
N ARG A 26 -25.14 23.66 -17.15
CA ARG A 26 -23.76 23.44 -17.61
C ARG A 26 -23.18 22.32 -16.76
N ARG A 27 -23.08 21.11 -17.32
CA ARG A 27 -22.44 19.95 -16.67
C ARG A 27 -21.06 20.42 -16.19
N LYS A 28 -20.87 20.55 -14.87
CA LYS A 28 -19.57 20.84 -14.28
C LYS A 28 -18.61 19.75 -14.77
N ARG A 29 -17.62 20.12 -15.57
CA ARG A 29 -16.55 19.20 -15.99
C ARG A 29 -15.94 18.66 -14.69
N ARG A 30 -16.00 17.34 -14.51
CA ARG A 30 -15.35 16.66 -13.38
C ARG A 30 -13.87 17.03 -13.44
N ALA A 31 -13.31 17.49 -12.33
CA ALA A 31 -11.89 17.78 -12.24
C ALA A 31 -11.08 16.56 -12.72
N PRO A 32 -10.01 16.75 -13.49
CA PRO A 32 -9.20 15.63 -13.94
C PRO A 32 -8.63 14.88 -12.73
N ASP A 33 -8.57 13.56 -12.84
CA ASP A 33 -7.94 12.68 -11.85
C ASP A 33 -6.47 13.13 -11.66
N PRO A 34 -6.06 13.51 -10.45
CA PRO A 34 -4.74 14.08 -10.20
C PRO A 34 -3.61 13.08 -10.51
N ILE A 35 -3.86 11.77 -10.33
CA ILE A 35 -2.89 10.71 -10.61
C ILE A 35 -2.66 10.61 -12.11
N LYS A 36 -3.73 10.45 -12.89
CA LYS A 36 -3.65 10.39 -14.36
C LYS A 36 -3.06 11.67 -14.96
N ALA A 37 -3.39 12.82 -14.39
CA ALA A 37 -2.82 14.10 -14.83
C ALA A 37 -1.31 14.18 -14.56
N TRP A 38 -0.85 13.65 -13.43
CA TRP A 38 0.57 13.58 -13.10
C TRP A 38 1.32 12.62 -14.02
N VAL A 39 0.85 11.38 -14.19
CA VAL A 39 1.50 10.40 -15.08
C VAL A 39 1.64 10.98 -16.48
N LYS A 40 0.57 11.53 -17.06
CA LYS A 40 0.62 12.18 -18.38
C LYS A 40 1.60 13.35 -18.43
N ARG A 41 1.71 14.12 -17.35
CA ARG A 41 2.70 15.21 -17.23
C ARG A 41 4.11 14.65 -17.20
N LEU A 42 4.34 13.59 -16.41
CA LEU A 42 5.64 12.94 -16.28
C LEU A 42 6.12 12.43 -17.65
N ASP A 43 5.30 11.67 -18.35
CA ASP A 43 5.60 11.16 -19.69
C ASP A 43 5.95 12.25 -20.70
N ARG A 44 5.26 13.40 -20.62
CA ARG A 44 5.53 14.54 -21.51
C ARG A 44 6.81 15.29 -21.17
N THR A 45 7.12 15.48 -19.86
CA THR A 45 8.22 16.35 -19.41
C THR A 45 9.49 15.59 -19.10
N ARG A 46 9.40 14.31 -18.85
CA ARG A 46 10.49 13.39 -18.50
C ARG A 46 10.20 12.01 -19.10
N PRO A 47 10.18 11.93 -20.43
CA PRO A 47 9.95 10.66 -21.10
C PRO A 47 10.98 9.63 -20.60
N ASP A 48 10.58 8.39 -20.53
CA ASP A 48 11.41 7.26 -20.08
C ASP A 48 11.92 7.30 -18.62
N LEU A 49 11.57 8.33 -17.81
CA LEU A 49 12.09 8.43 -16.44
C LEU A 49 11.84 7.16 -15.62
N VAL A 50 10.64 6.59 -15.70
CA VAL A 50 10.29 5.36 -14.94
C VAL A 50 11.24 4.23 -15.36
N ARG A 51 11.38 3.99 -16.67
CA ARG A 51 12.27 2.97 -17.21
C ARG A 51 13.73 3.23 -16.82
N ASP A 52 14.23 4.45 -17.01
CA ASP A 52 15.59 4.81 -16.65
C ASP A 52 15.89 4.56 -15.16
N VAL A 53 14.91 4.83 -14.29
CA VAL A 53 15.05 4.56 -12.86
C VAL A 53 15.11 3.05 -12.59
N LEU A 54 14.23 2.26 -13.20
CA LEU A 54 14.23 0.81 -13.02
C LEU A 54 15.54 0.19 -13.52
N ASP A 55 15.99 0.54 -14.73
CA ASP A 55 17.20 0.01 -15.34
C ASP A 55 18.47 0.46 -14.57
N ALA A 56 18.54 1.71 -14.15
CA ALA A 56 19.64 2.20 -13.34
C ALA A 56 19.72 1.52 -11.98
N LEU A 57 18.58 1.24 -11.33
CA LEU A 57 18.56 0.50 -10.07
C LEU A 57 18.90 -0.98 -10.28
N ALA A 58 18.41 -1.59 -11.35
CA ALA A 58 18.72 -2.97 -11.70
C ALA A 58 20.21 -3.17 -11.97
N SER A 59 20.90 -2.18 -12.56
CA SER A 59 22.34 -2.27 -12.87
C SER A 59 23.22 -2.46 -11.64
N ILE A 60 22.78 -1.96 -10.47
CA ILE A 60 23.56 -2.04 -9.21
C ILE A 60 22.97 -2.99 -8.17
N HIS A 61 21.66 -3.26 -8.24
CA HIS A 61 20.97 -4.11 -7.27
C HIS A 61 20.52 -5.47 -7.83
N GLY A 62 20.64 -5.65 -9.17
CA GLY A 62 20.16 -6.83 -9.88
C GLY A 62 18.66 -6.79 -10.15
N ARG A 63 18.15 -7.86 -10.77
CA ARG A 63 16.74 -8.07 -11.06
C ARG A 63 16.21 -9.20 -10.17
N PRO A 64 15.66 -8.86 -8.99
CA PRO A 64 15.11 -9.86 -8.08
C PRO A 64 13.86 -10.50 -8.71
N THR A 65 13.78 -11.82 -8.63
CA THR A 65 12.58 -12.59 -8.96
C THR A 65 11.72 -12.78 -7.72
N TRP A 66 10.41 -12.79 -7.92
CA TRP A 66 9.48 -13.06 -6.82
C TRP A 66 9.48 -14.55 -6.48
N GLU A 67 9.54 -14.82 -5.20
CA GLU A 67 9.26 -16.11 -4.59
C GLU A 67 8.49 -15.87 -3.30
N ARG A 68 7.52 -16.74 -3.01
CA ARG A 68 6.76 -16.65 -1.76
C ARG A 68 7.70 -16.80 -0.57
N ARG A 69 7.59 -15.89 0.40
CA ARG A 69 8.46 -15.86 1.57
C ARG A 69 7.90 -16.65 2.74
N LEU A 70 6.63 -16.41 3.07
CA LEU A 70 5.91 -17.00 4.19
C LEU A 70 4.47 -17.29 3.78
N ASP A 71 3.76 -18.11 4.56
CA ASP A 71 2.32 -18.13 4.51
C ASP A 71 1.74 -16.72 4.79
N PRO A 72 0.56 -16.39 4.28
CA PRO A 72 0.07 -15.01 4.32
C PRO A 72 -0.17 -14.49 5.74
N THR A 73 -0.56 -15.33 6.68
CA THR A 73 -0.81 -14.90 8.05
C THR A 73 0.51 -14.61 8.77
N SER A 74 1.51 -15.46 8.59
CA SER A 74 2.88 -15.22 9.06
C SER A 74 3.47 -13.93 8.46
N GLU A 75 3.29 -13.70 7.15
CA GLU A 75 3.74 -12.49 6.48
C GLU A 75 3.07 -11.22 7.06
N LEU A 76 1.77 -11.29 7.35
CA LEU A 76 1.04 -10.18 7.97
C LEU A 76 1.59 -9.87 9.36
N ILE A 77 1.74 -10.89 10.21
CA ILE A 77 2.21 -10.70 11.59
C ILE A 77 3.67 -10.22 11.60
N LEU A 78 4.53 -10.79 10.76
CA LEU A 78 5.90 -10.28 10.59
C LEU A 78 5.90 -8.81 10.15
N THR A 79 5.03 -8.44 9.21
CA THR A 79 4.90 -7.04 8.76
C THR A 79 4.47 -6.11 9.91
N ILE A 80 3.55 -6.54 10.78
CA ILE A 80 3.19 -5.79 12.00
C ILE A 80 4.42 -5.65 12.91
N LEU A 81 5.20 -6.71 13.09
CA LEU A 81 6.42 -6.69 13.90
C LEU A 81 7.50 -5.76 13.34
N THR A 82 7.55 -5.53 12.02
CA THR A 82 8.49 -4.57 11.40
C THR A 82 8.09 -3.11 11.59
N GLN A 83 6.85 -2.80 12.00
CA GLN A 83 6.42 -1.41 12.18
C GLN A 83 7.27 -0.70 13.22
N ASN A 84 7.89 0.44 12.82
CA ASN A 84 8.77 1.24 13.68
C ASN A 84 9.91 0.44 14.36
N SER A 85 10.38 -0.62 13.71
CA SER A 85 11.48 -1.46 14.20
C SER A 85 12.47 -1.79 13.07
N ALA A 86 13.68 -2.23 13.44
CA ALA A 86 14.61 -2.82 12.50
C ALA A 86 14.15 -4.25 12.14
N ASP A 87 14.39 -4.66 10.89
CA ASP A 87 13.93 -5.97 10.40
C ASP A 87 14.50 -7.12 11.26
N ILE A 88 15.77 -7.05 11.65
CA ILE A 88 16.41 -8.06 12.53
C ILE A 88 15.69 -8.24 13.87
N ASN A 89 15.12 -7.17 14.42
CA ASN A 89 14.37 -7.24 15.67
C ASN A 89 12.98 -7.86 15.46
N ALA A 90 12.35 -7.57 14.34
CA ALA A 90 11.08 -8.19 13.96
C ALA A 90 11.23 -9.69 13.70
N GLU A 91 12.32 -10.08 13.02
CA GLU A 91 12.68 -11.49 12.80
C GLU A 91 12.88 -12.23 14.12
N LYS A 92 13.63 -11.67 15.07
CA LYS A 92 13.82 -12.24 16.42
C LYS A 92 12.49 -12.40 17.17
N ALA A 93 11.58 -11.42 17.07
CA ALA A 93 10.28 -11.50 17.72
C ALA A 93 9.40 -12.57 17.05
N PHE A 94 9.49 -12.74 15.74
CA PHE A 94 8.77 -13.77 15.02
C PHE A 94 9.27 -15.17 15.37
N GLU A 95 10.58 -15.36 15.47
CA GLU A 95 11.16 -16.62 15.94
C GLU A 95 10.75 -16.93 17.39
N ALA A 96 10.66 -15.92 18.25
CA ALA A 96 10.15 -16.12 19.60
C ALA A 96 8.66 -16.55 19.61
N LEU A 97 7.85 -16.03 18.68
CA LEU A 97 6.46 -16.53 18.51
C LEU A 97 6.41 -18.00 18.09
N ARG A 98 7.25 -18.42 17.13
CA ARG A 98 7.36 -19.80 16.71
C ARG A 98 7.73 -20.73 17.85
N ALA A 99 8.69 -20.30 18.67
CA ALA A 99 9.16 -21.09 19.82
C ALA A 99 8.12 -21.19 20.94
N ALA A 100 7.40 -20.09 21.20
CA ALA A 100 6.39 -20.04 22.27
C ALA A 100 5.08 -20.72 21.89
N TYR A 101 4.69 -20.68 20.62
CA TYR A 101 3.43 -21.19 20.10
C TYR A 101 3.64 -22.12 18.89
N PRO A 102 4.24 -23.32 19.09
CA PRO A 102 4.51 -24.24 17.99
C PRO A 102 3.22 -24.85 17.44
N SER A 103 3.02 -24.75 16.12
CA SER A 103 1.82 -25.33 15.46
C SER A 103 1.87 -26.84 15.28
N GLY A 104 3.05 -27.46 15.40
CA GLY A 104 3.24 -28.87 15.07
C GLY A 104 3.21 -29.19 13.56
N LEU A 105 3.07 -28.17 12.71
CA LEU A 105 3.13 -28.32 11.26
C LEU A 105 4.56 -28.58 10.78
N PRO A 106 4.74 -29.18 9.58
CA PRO A 106 6.06 -29.30 8.96
C PRO A 106 6.73 -27.93 8.77
N ALA A 107 8.06 -27.91 8.89
CA ALA A 107 8.82 -26.72 8.57
C ALA A 107 8.68 -26.35 7.08
N GLU A 108 8.35 -25.10 6.81
CA GLU A 108 8.34 -24.55 5.45
C GLU A 108 9.70 -23.95 5.13
N ARG A 109 10.14 -24.12 3.87
CA ARG A 109 11.29 -23.40 3.37
C ARG A 109 10.94 -21.93 3.19
N HIS A 110 11.74 -21.07 3.78
CA HIS A 110 11.60 -19.64 3.60
C HIS A 110 12.66 -19.14 2.62
N ASN A 111 12.21 -18.37 1.63
CA ASN A 111 13.16 -17.59 0.86
C ASN A 111 13.78 -16.55 1.81
N PRO A 112 15.09 -16.64 2.12
CA PRO A 112 15.72 -15.75 3.10
C PRO A 112 15.75 -14.30 2.67
N GLY A 113 15.05 -13.91 1.62
CA GLY A 113 14.86 -12.52 1.21
C GLY A 113 16.17 -11.75 1.14
N ARG A 114 17.16 -12.29 0.44
CA ARG A 114 18.50 -11.70 0.35
C ARG A 114 18.42 -10.22 0.01
N GLY A 115 18.79 -9.37 0.96
CA GLY A 115 18.97 -7.94 0.72
C GLY A 115 17.98 -6.99 1.38
N TRP A 116 17.12 -7.44 2.29
CA TRP A 116 16.16 -6.57 3.01
C TRP A 116 16.75 -5.86 4.24
N GLY A 117 17.96 -6.26 4.70
CA GLY A 117 18.62 -5.69 5.87
C GLY A 117 18.49 -6.51 7.16
N GLY A 118 17.71 -7.61 7.13
CA GLY A 118 17.69 -8.66 8.14
C GLY A 118 18.60 -9.82 7.77
N ALA A 119 18.81 -10.75 8.69
CA ALA A 119 19.50 -12.01 8.44
C ALA A 119 18.66 -12.98 7.61
N GLY A 120 17.36 -12.71 7.47
CA GLY A 120 16.34 -13.62 6.96
C GLY A 120 15.81 -14.53 8.06
N LEU A 121 14.58 -15.00 7.88
CA LEU A 121 14.02 -16.02 8.77
C LEU A 121 14.57 -17.40 8.41
N PRO A 122 14.95 -18.23 9.40
CA PRO A 122 15.26 -19.62 9.15
C PRO A 122 14.01 -20.39 8.72
N ASP A 123 14.20 -21.51 8.05
CA ASP A 123 13.14 -22.46 7.74
C ASP A 123 12.42 -22.87 9.04
N GLY A 124 11.10 -22.99 9.00
CA GLY A 124 10.33 -23.34 10.19
C GLY A 124 8.82 -23.29 9.95
N ALA A 125 8.08 -23.97 10.79
CA ALA A 125 6.62 -23.94 10.77
C ALA A 125 6.08 -22.57 11.20
N PRO A 126 4.89 -22.18 10.73
CA PRO A 126 4.21 -21.01 11.29
C PRO A 126 3.86 -21.23 12.77
N PRO A 127 3.69 -20.17 13.57
CA PRO A 127 3.09 -20.30 14.90
C PRO A 127 1.67 -20.89 14.85
N ASP A 128 1.23 -21.50 15.95
CA ASP A 128 -0.19 -21.79 16.17
C ASP A 128 -0.94 -20.49 16.44
N TRP A 129 -1.58 -19.95 15.39
CA TRP A 129 -2.29 -18.68 15.46
C TRP A 129 -3.51 -18.71 16.40
N ASP A 130 -4.11 -19.88 16.61
CA ASP A 130 -5.16 -20.06 17.61
C ASP A 130 -4.61 -19.93 19.04
N ALA A 131 -3.45 -20.48 19.28
CA ALA A 131 -2.76 -20.34 20.56
C ALA A 131 -2.31 -18.88 20.79
N VAL A 132 -1.74 -18.23 19.77
CA VAL A 132 -1.34 -16.81 19.86
C VAL A 132 -2.55 -15.93 20.15
N GLU A 133 -3.69 -16.12 19.49
CA GLU A 133 -4.87 -15.28 19.72
C GLU A 133 -5.46 -15.46 21.13
N ARG A 134 -5.37 -16.68 21.70
CA ARG A 134 -5.84 -16.98 23.05
C ARG A 134 -4.87 -16.59 24.15
N ALA A 135 -3.61 -16.26 23.80
CA ALA A 135 -2.60 -15.91 24.77
C ALA A 135 -2.99 -14.67 25.59
N PRO A 136 -2.67 -14.66 26.89
CA PRO A 136 -2.75 -13.45 27.70
C PRO A 136 -1.90 -12.33 27.07
N LEU A 137 -2.43 -11.09 27.11
CA LEU A 137 -1.73 -9.94 26.51
C LEU A 137 -0.30 -9.79 27.07
N GLU A 138 -0.15 -9.95 28.37
CA GLU A 138 1.13 -9.80 29.08
C GLU A 138 2.14 -10.85 28.63
N GLU A 139 1.72 -12.08 28.41
CA GLU A 139 2.56 -13.16 27.88
C GLU A 139 3.04 -12.85 26.47
N LEU A 140 2.11 -12.45 25.57
CA LEU A 140 2.45 -12.10 24.20
C LEU A 140 3.39 -10.89 24.14
N VAL A 141 3.21 -9.90 25.04
CA VAL A 141 4.13 -8.74 25.18
C VAL A 141 5.55 -9.20 25.49
N GLU A 142 5.72 -10.15 26.41
CA GLU A 142 7.04 -10.67 26.76
C GLU A 142 7.66 -11.44 25.59
N VAL A 143 6.90 -12.31 24.92
CA VAL A 143 7.38 -13.09 23.79
C VAL A 143 7.89 -12.20 22.66
N ILE A 144 7.15 -11.15 22.29
CA ILE A 144 7.52 -10.28 21.17
C ILE A 144 8.40 -9.07 21.57
N ARG A 145 8.86 -9.01 22.82
CA ARG A 145 9.70 -7.91 23.33
C ARG A 145 10.90 -7.56 22.43
N PRO A 146 11.62 -8.53 21.83
CA PRO A 146 12.73 -8.22 20.93
C PRO A 146 12.35 -7.35 19.73
N GLY A 147 11.06 -7.38 19.31
CA GLY A 147 10.54 -6.61 18.18
C GLY A 147 10.40 -5.11 18.40
N GLY A 148 10.57 -4.63 19.66
CA GLY A 148 10.31 -3.24 20.03
C GLY A 148 8.83 -2.86 20.01
N LEU A 149 8.44 -1.89 20.84
CA LEU A 149 7.03 -1.45 21.02
C LEU A 149 6.07 -2.63 21.34
N PRO A 150 6.44 -3.56 22.25
CA PRO A 150 5.74 -4.83 22.36
C PRO A 150 4.29 -4.67 22.80
N ASN A 151 3.96 -3.73 23.69
CA ASN A 151 2.58 -3.48 24.12
C ASN A 151 1.65 -3.08 22.98
N GLN A 152 2.13 -2.19 22.09
CA GLN A 152 1.34 -1.75 20.94
C GLN A 152 1.17 -2.89 19.93
N LYS A 153 2.27 -3.59 19.63
CA LYS A 153 2.29 -4.68 18.64
C LYS A 153 1.47 -5.88 19.10
N ALA A 154 1.57 -6.30 20.36
CA ALA A 154 0.76 -7.40 20.91
C ALA A 154 -0.74 -7.11 20.80
N LYS A 155 -1.18 -5.90 21.18
CA LYS A 155 -2.59 -5.49 20.99
C LYS A 155 -2.99 -5.51 19.52
N GLY A 156 -2.14 -5.02 18.61
CA GLY A 156 -2.39 -5.04 17.17
C GLY A 156 -2.50 -6.46 16.61
N ILE A 157 -1.59 -7.35 17.00
CA ILE A 157 -1.59 -8.77 16.59
C ILE A 157 -2.87 -9.45 17.04
N LEU A 158 -3.23 -9.37 18.33
CA LEU A 158 -4.46 -9.98 18.86
C LEU A 158 -5.71 -9.43 18.16
N ALA A 159 -5.80 -8.11 17.97
CA ALA A 159 -6.93 -7.49 17.27
C ALA A 159 -7.02 -7.95 15.81
N THR A 160 -5.87 -8.07 15.12
CA THR A 160 -5.82 -8.54 13.74
C THR A 160 -6.26 -10.00 13.62
N LEU A 161 -5.72 -10.90 14.44
CA LEU A 161 -6.09 -12.32 14.42
C LEU A 161 -7.57 -12.52 14.72
N ARG A 162 -8.13 -11.84 15.74
CA ARG A 162 -9.57 -11.86 16.05
C ARG A 162 -10.41 -11.40 14.86
N ALA A 163 -10.04 -10.28 14.24
CA ALA A 163 -10.78 -9.75 13.11
C ALA A 163 -10.75 -10.69 11.89
N ILE A 164 -9.66 -11.41 11.66
CA ILE A 164 -9.56 -12.43 10.61
C ILE A 164 -10.49 -13.60 10.96
N ARG A 165 -10.39 -14.16 12.16
CA ARG A 165 -11.21 -15.28 12.58
C ARG A 165 -12.70 -14.96 12.59
N GLU A 166 -13.12 -13.79 13.06
CA GLU A 166 -14.51 -13.35 13.04
C GLU A 166 -15.09 -13.30 11.63
N ARG A 167 -14.28 -12.98 10.62
CA ARG A 167 -14.73 -12.85 9.23
C ARG A 167 -14.62 -14.15 8.44
N ARG A 168 -13.69 -15.04 8.82
CA ARG A 168 -13.35 -16.23 8.04
C ARG A 168 -13.67 -17.55 8.74
N GLY A 169 -13.74 -17.55 10.07
CA GLY A 169 -13.87 -18.76 10.89
C GLY A 169 -12.52 -19.37 11.27
N ASP A 170 -11.42 -18.97 10.60
CA ASP A 170 -10.05 -19.40 10.87
C ASP A 170 -9.07 -18.21 10.69
N HIS A 171 -7.76 -18.46 10.77
CA HIS A 171 -6.73 -17.45 10.56
C HIS A 171 -6.11 -17.49 9.15
N SER A 172 -6.60 -18.34 8.24
CA SER A 172 -6.06 -18.47 6.90
C SER A 172 -6.40 -17.24 6.03
N LEU A 173 -5.38 -16.70 5.39
CA LEU A 173 -5.51 -15.62 4.41
C LEU A 173 -5.30 -16.09 2.97
N GLU A 174 -5.20 -17.42 2.73
CA GLU A 174 -4.98 -17.98 1.39
C GLU A 174 -6.06 -17.59 0.38
N PHE A 175 -7.30 -17.43 0.82
CA PHE A 175 -8.41 -17.01 -0.04
C PHE A 175 -8.17 -15.66 -0.76
N LEU A 176 -7.25 -14.84 -0.25
CA LEU A 176 -6.90 -13.57 -0.91
C LEU A 176 -6.29 -13.78 -2.29
N ALA A 177 -5.70 -14.96 -2.55
CA ALA A 177 -5.17 -15.33 -3.86
C ALA A 177 -6.24 -15.35 -4.95
N ASP A 178 -7.50 -15.61 -4.59
CA ASP A 178 -8.63 -15.72 -5.52
C ASP A 178 -9.28 -14.36 -5.83
N LEU A 179 -8.86 -13.30 -5.13
CA LEU A 179 -9.41 -11.95 -5.31
C LEU A 179 -8.56 -11.11 -6.27
N PRO A 180 -9.18 -10.19 -7.02
CA PRO A 180 -8.44 -9.12 -7.68
C PRO A 180 -7.60 -8.33 -6.66
N ALA A 181 -6.39 -7.95 -7.04
CA ALA A 181 -5.40 -7.33 -6.12
C ALA A 181 -5.96 -6.14 -5.32
N LEU A 182 -6.77 -5.28 -5.95
CA LEU A 182 -7.37 -4.12 -5.26
C LEU A 182 -8.45 -4.54 -4.26
N GLU A 183 -9.25 -5.56 -4.58
CA GLU A 183 -10.27 -6.09 -3.67
C GLU A 183 -9.63 -6.77 -2.46
N ALA A 184 -8.55 -7.55 -2.68
CA ALA A 184 -7.75 -8.13 -1.61
C ALA A 184 -7.16 -7.05 -0.69
N ARG A 185 -6.64 -5.95 -1.27
CA ARG A 185 -6.13 -4.79 -0.51
C ARG A 185 -7.26 -4.13 0.29
N ASP A 186 -8.41 -3.92 -0.31
CA ASP A 186 -9.56 -3.27 0.35
C ASP A 186 -10.09 -4.14 1.51
N TRP A 187 -10.13 -5.47 1.33
CA TRP A 187 -10.47 -6.39 2.41
C TRP A 187 -9.51 -6.27 3.60
N LEU A 188 -8.20 -6.28 3.34
CA LEU A 188 -7.18 -6.14 4.39
C LEU A 188 -7.23 -4.78 5.07
N THR A 189 -7.36 -3.70 4.32
CA THR A 189 -7.40 -2.34 4.89
C THR A 189 -8.69 -2.03 5.64
N SER A 190 -9.73 -2.85 5.49
CA SER A 190 -10.94 -2.79 6.32
C SER A 190 -10.72 -3.33 7.75
N ILE A 191 -9.58 -4.00 8.01
CA ILE A 191 -9.16 -4.42 9.36
C ILE A 191 -8.43 -3.25 10.02
N SER A 192 -8.89 -2.86 11.21
CA SER A 192 -8.26 -1.77 11.96
C SER A 192 -6.78 -2.05 12.22
N GLY A 193 -5.92 -1.06 11.96
CA GLY A 193 -4.46 -1.17 12.10
C GLY A 193 -3.73 -1.68 10.86
N ILE A 194 -4.44 -2.11 9.82
CA ILE A 194 -3.84 -2.50 8.54
C ILE A 194 -4.05 -1.37 7.52
N GLY A 195 -2.98 -0.63 7.21
CA GLY A 195 -2.98 0.39 6.16
C GLY A 195 -2.55 -0.17 4.79
N LYS A 196 -2.64 0.68 3.75
CA LYS A 196 -2.24 0.32 2.37
C LYS A 196 -0.83 -0.31 2.32
N LYS A 197 0.14 0.24 3.05
CA LYS A 197 1.52 -0.28 3.09
C LYS A 197 1.55 -1.73 3.58
N THR A 198 0.92 -2.03 4.71
CA THR A 198 0.90 -3.38 5.30
C THR A 198 0.17 -4.37 4.39
N ALA A 199 -0.99 -3.98 3.85
CA ALA A 199 -1.74 -4.79 2.91
C ALA A 199 -0.94 -5.07 1.61
N SER A 200 -0.28 -4.06 1.05
CA SER A 200 0.54 -4.24 -0.16
C SER A 200 1.77 -5.11 0.08
N VAL A 201 2.43 -5.02 1.24
CA VAL A 201 3.53 -5.94 1.60
C VAL A 201 3.03 -7.37 1.61
N LEU A 202 1.96 -7.65 2.38
CA LEU A 202 1.39 -8.98 2.44
C LEU A 202 1.08 -9.54 1.04
N LEU A 203 0.28 -8.79 0.25
CA LEU A 203 -0.22 -9.26 -1.04
C LEU A 203 0.90 -9.45 -2.08
N MET A 204 1.90 -8.58 -2.06
CA MET A 204 3.05 -8.70 -2.94
C MET A 204 3.94 -9.88 -2.56
N PHE A 205 4.25 -10.08 -1.26
CA PHE A 205 5.19 -11.12 -0.83
C PHE A 205 4.56 -12.51 -0.73
N SER A 206 3.28 -12.61 -0.40
CA SER A 206 2.61 -13.91 -0.32
C SER A 206 2.04 -14.39 -1.64
N PHE A 207 1.62 -13.47 -2.53
CA PHE A 207 0.89 -13.84 -3.75
C PHE A 207 1.48 -13.26 -5.05
N GLY A 208 2.55 -12.48 -4.98
CA GLY A 208 3.10 -11.80 -6.15
C GLY A 208 2.16 -10.74 -6.75
N MET A 209 1.17 -10.26 -6.00
CA MET A 209 0.23 -9.27 -6.52
C MET A 209 0.92 -7.94 -6.83
N PRO A 210 0.57 -7.27 -7.93
CA PRO A 210 1.25 -6.05 -8.39
C PRO A 210 0.82 -4.81 -7.60
N LEU A 211 1.03 -4.83 -6.30
CA LEU A 211 0.71 -3.74 -5.37
C LEU A 211 1.98 -3.18 -4.75
N MET A 212 2.39 -2.02 -5.23
CA MET A 212 3.58 -1.36 -4.69
C MET A 212 3.41 -1.02 -3.22
N ALA A 213 4.25 -1.57 -2.35
CA ALA A 213 4.29 -1.16 -0.96
C ALA A 213 5.21 0.06 -0.79
N VAL A 214 4.65 1.17 -0.32
CA VAL A 214 5.42 2.41 -0.16
C VAL A 214 5.81 2.59 1.31
N ASP A 215 7.09 2.35 1.59
CA ASP A 215 7.70 2.67 2.87
C ASP A 215 8.47 4.00 2.80
N ARG A 216 9.04 4.42 3.93
CA ARG A 216 9.85 5.66 4.01
C ARG A 216 11.06 5.68 3.04
N HIS A 217 11.58 4.52 2.63
CA HIS A 217 12.71 4.44 1.71
C HIS A 217 12.24 4.63 0.28
N VAL A 218 11.19 3.90 -0.12
CA VAL A 218 10.54 4.03 -1.41
C VAL A 218 10.04 5.47 -1.61
N ASP A 219 9.28 5.99 -0.65
CA ASP A 219 8.73 7.36 -0.69
C ASP A 219 9.84 8.41 -0.88
N ARG A 220 10.89 8.34 -0.07
CA ARG A 220 12.03 9.27 -0.16
C ARG A 220 12.72 9.22 -1.52
N VAL A 221 13.05 8.03 -2.01
CA VAL A 221 13.75 7.88 -3.31
C VAL A 221 12.85 8.42 -4.43
N ALA A 222 11.59 8.03 -4.46
CA ALA A 222 10.64 8.43 -5.48
C ALA A 222 10.42 9.96 -5.52
N HIS A 223 10.30 10.60 -4.37
CA HIS A 223 10.21 12.07 -4.30
C HIS A 223 11.50 12.76 -4.76
N ARG A 224 12.67 12.26 -4.32
CA ARG A 224 13.96 12.85 -4.66
C ARG A 224 14.29 12.77 -6.15
N VAL A 225 13.96 11.65 -6.78
CA VAL A 225 14.14 11.47 -8.24
C VAL A 225 13.08 12.25 -9.02
N GLY A 226 11.90 12.44 -8.43
CA GLY A 226 10.78 13.16 -9.06
C GLY A 226 9.81 12.23 -9.79
N LEU A 227 9.71 10.97 -9.39
CA LEU A 227 8.63 10.06 -9.80
C LEU A 227 7.29 10.49 -9.21
N LEU A 228 7.29 11.02 -7.99
CA LEU A 228 6.10 11.48 -7.29
C LEU A 228 6.00 13.01 -7.29
N PRO A 229 4.78 13.58 -7.32
CA PRO A 229 4.61 15.01 -7.12
C PRO A 229 5.00 15.41 -5.69
N LYS A 230 5.59 16.61 -5.52
CA LYS A 230 6.11 17.08 -4.22
C LYS A 230 5.11 17.02 -3.06
N LYS A 231 3.81 17.06 -3.36
CA LYS A 231 2.72 17.09 -2.36
C LYS A 231 2.03 15.73 -2.19
N ALA A 232 2.44 14.69 -2.91
CA ALA A 232 1.88 13.36 -2.71
C ALA A 232 2.20 12.87 -1.30
N SER A 233 1.21 12.35 -0.60
CA SER A 233 1.43 11.63 0.65
C SER A 233 1.98 10.22 0.35
N ALA A 234 2.58 9.58 1.35
CA ALA A 234 2.99 8.18 1.22
C ALA A 234 1.80 7.25 0.91
N ASP A 235 0.61 7.60 1.37
CA ASP A 235 -0.63 6.86 1.08
C ASP A 235 -1.07 7.03 -0.38
N ASP A 236 -0.99 8.25 -0.93
CA ASP A 236 -1.25 8.51 -2.35
C ASP A 236 -0.21 7.83 -3.26
N ALA A 237 1.03 7.71 -2.80
CA ALA A 237 2.14 7.15 -3.57
C ALA A 237 1.85 5.72 -4.05
N HIS A 238 1.12 4.91 -3.29
CA HIS A 238 0.68 3.58 -3.71
C HIS A 238 -0.09 3.63 -5.02
N ASP A 239 -1.03 4.55 -5.14
CA ASP A 239 -1.88 4.68 -6.32
C ASP A 239 -1.13 5.34 -7.51
N TYR A 240 -0.16 6.22 -7.24
CA TYR A 240 0.75 6.72 -8.29
C TYR A 240 1.59 5.61 -8.90
N PHE A 241 2.16 4.72 -8.09
CA PHE A 241 2.94 3.58 -8.60
C PHE A 241 2.09 2.61 -9.41
N LEU A 242 0.85 2.33 -8.97
CA LEU A 242 -0.10 1.53 -9.75
C LEU A 242 -0.40 2.10 -11.13
N ALA A 243 -0.33 3.42 -11.28
CA ALA A 243 -0.58 4.09 -12.55
C ALA A 243 0.67 4.22 -13.43
N MET A 244 1.88 4.01 -12.89
CA MET A 244 3.15 4.19 -13.58
C MET A 244 3.84 2.88 -13.97
N LEU A 245 3.68 1.82 -13.15
CA LEU A 245 4.40 0.56 -13.32
C LEU A 245 3.53 -0.49 -14.01
N GLN A 246 4.15 -1.34 -14.82
CA GLN A 246 3.51 -2.56 -15.28
C GLN A 246 3.48 -3.59 -14.13
N PRO A 247 2.51 -4.50 -14.12
CA PRO A 247 2.36 -5.50 -13.06
C PRO A 247 3.65 -6.27 -12.74
N GLU A 248 4.38 -6.69 -13.75
CA GLU A 248 5.62 -7.46 -13.66
C GLU A 248 6.82 -6.65 -13.13
N GLU A 249 6.76 -5.32 -13.19
CA GLU A 249 7.83 -4.43 -12.71
C GLU A 249 7.75 -4.15 -11.21
N VAL A 250 6.57 -4.34 -10.60
CA VAL A 250 6.27 -3.86 -9.24
C VAL A 250 7.19 -4.47 -8.20
N TYR A 251 7.42 -5.78 -8.25
CA TYR A 251 8.27 -6.47 -7.27
C TYR A 251 9.73 -6.01 -7.36
N GLU A 252 10.30 -5.97 -8.57
CA GLU A 252 11.66 -5.49 -8.80
C GLU A 252 11.80 -4.02 -8.36
N ALA A 253 10.86 -3.17 -8.76
CA ALA A 253 10.85 -1.76 -8.39
C ALA A 253 10.85 -1.57 -6.86
N HIS A 254 9.99 -2.30 -6.15
CA HIS A 254 9.90 -2.23 -4.70
C HIS A 254 11.21 -2.63 -4.03
N VAL A 255 11.73 -3.80 -4.37
CA VAL A 255 12.98 -4.33 -3.80
C VAL A 255 14.14 -3.37 -4.03
N ASN A 256 14.29 -2.90 -5.26
CA ASN A 256 15.42 -2.06 -5.65
C ASN A 256 15.32 -0.64 -5.09
N LEU A 257 14.13 -0.06 -5.00
CA LEU A 257 13.94 1.25 -4.36
C LEU A 257 14.24 1.20 -2.86
N ILE A 258 13.85 0.12 -2.15
CA ILE A 258 14.21 -0.06 -0.74
C ILE A 258 15.72 -0.21 -0.58
N ARG A 259 16.37 -1.10 -1.36
CA ARG A 259 17.82 -1.31 -1.31
C ARG A 259 18.56 0.01 -1.55
N HIS A 260 18.18 0.73 -2.59
CA HIS A 260 18.76 2.02 -2.92
C HIS A 260 18.57 3.05 -1.80
N GLY A 261 17.37 3.11 -1.24
CA GLY A 261 17.08 4.01 -0.12
C GLY A 261 17.86 3.70 1.15
N ARG A 262 18.15 2.42 1.40
CA ARG A 262 18.93 1.99 2.58
C ARG A 262 20.43 2.19 2.39
N LEU A 263 20.95 1.83 1.23
CA LEU A 263 22.39 1.75 0.98
C LEU A 263 22.98 3.05 0.44
N ILE A 264 22.26 3.75 -0.44
CA ILE A 264 22.80 4.88 -1.21
C ILE A 264 22.03 6.16 -0.92
N CYS A 265 20.72 6.19 -1.20
CA CYS A 265 19.90 7.39 -1.03
C CYS A 265 19.44 7.55 0.44
N GLN A 266 20.38 7.61 1.37
CA GLN A 266 20.12 7.74 2.79
C GLN A 266 19.44 9.09 3.14
N ALA A 267 18.74 9.14 4.28
CA ALA A 267 17.98 10.33 4.66
C ALA A 267 18.86 11.55 4.90
N ARG A 268 19.92 11.40 5.69
CA ARG A 268 20.81 12.50 6.12
C ARG A 268 22.04 12.67 5.25
N SER A 269 22.66 11.59 4.80
CA SER A 269 23.93 11.62 4.07
C SER A 269 23.85 10.72 2.83
N PRO A 270 23.11 11.12 1.79
CA PRO A 270 23.03 10.33 0.56
C PRO A 270 24.39 10.28 -0.15
N ARG A 271 24.77 9.07 -0.61
CA ARG A 271 26.03 8.82 -1.32
C ARG A 271 25.86 9.14 -2.80
N HIS A 272 25.86 10.43 -3.15
CA HIS A 272 25.59 10.89 -4.52
C HIS A 272 26.60 10.38 -5.54
N GLU A 273 27.84 10.16 -5.13
CA GLU A 273 28.94 9.64 -5.96
C GLU A 273 28.69 8.18 -6.41
N LEU A 274 27.94 7.40 -5.64
CA LEU A 274 27.58 6.02 -5.93
C LEU A 274 26.19 5.87 -6.56
N CYS A 275 25.46 6.99 -6.72
CA CYS A 275 24.06 6.96 -7.13
C CYS A 275 23.92 6.94 -8.66
N PRO A 276 23.41 5.85 -9.25
CA PRO A 276 23.20 5.77 -10.70
C PRO A 276 22.10 6.71 -11.18
N LEU A 277 21.25 7.19 -10.27
CA LEU A 277 20.16 8.12 -10.57
C LEU A 277 20.58 9.59 -10.52
N ARG A 278 21.85 9.89 -10.21
CA ARG A 278 22.34 11.27 -9.97
C ARG A 278 21.98 12.25 -11.09
N ALA A 279 22.18 11.84 -12.33
CA ALA A 279 21.92 12.69 -13.51
C ALA A 279 20.41 12.97 -13.73
N ARG A 280 19.54 12.13 -13.18
CA ARG A 280 18.08 12.27 -13.29
C ARG A 280 17.42 12.78 -12.00
N CYS A 281 18.22 13.03 -10.94
CA CYS A 281 17.72 13.27 -9.60
C CYS A 281 17.42 14.74 -9.34
N ARG A 282 16.15 15.10 -9.15
CA ARG A 282 15.72 16.48 -8.85
C ARG A 282 16.12 16.98 -7.46
N PHE A 283 16.53 16.10 -6.59
CA PHE A 283 17.12 16.49 -5.31
C PHE A 283 18.56 17.00 -5.47
N VAL A 284 19.29 16.51 -6.47
CA VAL A 284 20.65 16.95 -6.80
C VAL A 284 20.59 18.17 -7.72
N ASP A 285 19.79 18.08 -8.76
CA ASP A 285 19.53 19.16 -9.72
C ASP A 285 18.02 19.31 -9.97
N PRO A 286 17.38 20.39 -9.51
CA PRO A 286 15.96 20.63 -9.73
C PRO A 286 15.54 20.67 -11.21
N ALA A 287 16.50 20.97 -12.12
CA ALA A 287 16.29 21.00 -13.56
C ALA A 287 16.60 19.66 -14.25
N ALA A 288 17.01 18.63 -13.51
CA ALA A 288 17.35 17.32 -14.08
C ALA A 288 16.25 16.79 -15.01
N PRO A 289 16.66 16.29 -16.20
CA PRO A 289 15.76 15.83 -17.24
C PRO A 289 14.97 14.59 -16.84
#